data_02fb8b65597b6e6eeb0eb6aa818167e8
#
_entry.id   02fb8b65597b6e6eeb0eb6aa818167e8
#
_cell.length_a   1.000
_cell.length_b   1.000
_cell.length_c   1.000
_cell.angle_alpha   90.00
_cell.angle_beta   90.00
_cell.angle_gamma   90.00
#
_symmetry.space_group_name_H-M   'P 1'
#
loop_
_entity.id
_entity.type
_entity.pdbx_description
1 polymer ?
#
loop_
_entity_poly.entity_id
_entity_poly.type
_entity_poly.pdbx_seq_one_letter_code
_entity_poly.pdbx_strand_id
1 'polypeptide(L)'
;LSIRRQRQMCIRDSSLSLRHDGLHDIKINAALCIACGKCVRSCPANKEYGYEGYFDGFAQKKYYLGYHADNRIRRESSSGGVCKTLIIDSLKNGMVDGAYSLKCTDSFPFAQGEFYTREHIPSFGDMPNSVYHSVMACTEIDRIQPCKRLMLVGTACQLRALNSIIKDKCDEVVRVCIFCKQQKTLDSTRFLAKMMGTSVPPNLKFRPRYRGDGWPGIVRVDGFELPYSRAAQIPFGKRLWTVPGCGICGDSFGMEAGADITLMDPWTICSH
;
A
#
# COMPACT_ATOMS: atom_id res chain seq x y z
N LEU A 1 -25.52 -5.98 -6.01
CA LEU A 1 -24.72 -5.56 -4.84
C LEU A 1 -23.26 -5.46 -5.26
N SER A 2 -22.85 -4.26 -5.71
CA SER A 2 -21.48 -4.00 -6.12
C SER A 2 -20.63 -3.68 -4.90
N ILE A 3 -20.09 -4.69 -4.24
CA ILE A 3 -19.00 -4.52 -3.27
C ILE A 3 -17.76 -4.20 -4.10
N ARG A 4 -17.59 -2.94 -4.46
CA ARG A 4 -16.47 -2.49 -5.28
C ARG A 4 -15.26 -2.26 -4.39
N ARG A 5 -14.44 -3.30 -4.20
CA ARG A 5 -13.02 -3.09 -3.96
C ARG A 5 -12.46 -2.44 -5.22
N GLN A 6 -11.57 -1.49 -5.05
CA GLN A 6 -10.97 -0.81 -6.17
C GLN A 6 -10.37 -1.82 -7.15
N ARG A 7 -10.94 -1.90 -8.34
CA ARG A 7 -10.37 -2.65 -9.45
C ARG A 7 -9.07 -1.95 -9.84
N GLN A 8 -7.95 -2.61 -9.66
CA GLN A 8 -6.63 -2.01 -9.85
C GLN A 8 -5.98 -2.44 -11.17
N MET A 9 -6.79 -2.70 -12.22
CA MET A 9 -6.24 -3.32 -13.42
C MET A 9 -6.85 -2.85 -14.73
N CYS A 10 -6.01 -2.82 -15.68
CA CYS A 10 -6.04 -2.55 -17.12
C CYS A 10 -5.70 -1.12 -17.49
N ILE A 11 -4.52 -0.97 -18.09
CA ILE A 11 -3.98 0.33 -18.48
C ILE A 11 -4.39 0.68 -19.93
N ARG A 12 -4.74 -0.33 -20.75
CA ARG A 12 -4.98 -0.14 -22.19
C ARG A 12 -6.43 0.21 -22.53
N ASP A 13 -7.38 -0.32 -21.79
CA ASP A 13 -8.82 -0.23 -22.08
C ASP A 13 -9.61 0.40 -20.94
N SER A 14 -8.93 0.99 -19.96
CA SER A 14 -9.59 1.60 -18.81
C SER A 14 -8.92 2.88 -18.34
N SER A 15 -9.72 3.81 -17.86
CA SER A 15 -9.28 5.04 -17.21
C SER A 15 -9.73 5.08 -15.77
N LEU A 16 -8.96 5.81 -14.95
CA LEU A 16 -9.25 6.01 -13.55
C LEU A 16 -9.82 7.41 -13.34
N SER A 17 -10.89 7.50 -12.57
CA SER A 17 -11.43 8.78 -12.10
C SER A 17 -11.72 8.71 -10.60
N LEU A 18 -11.67 9.87 -9.95
CA LEU A 18 -12.07 10.00 -8.55
C LEU A 18 -13.57 10.30 -8.50
N ARG A 19 -14.28 9.55 -7.69
CA ARG A 19 -15.69 9.79 -7.38
C ARG A 19 -15.83 10.88 -6.32
N HIS A 20 -17.03 11.45 -6.20
CA HIS A 20 -17.34 12.45 -5.18
C HIS A 20 -17.20 11.93 -3.74
N ASP A 21 -17.37 10.61 -3.51
CA ASP A 21 -17.21 9.93 -2.23
C ASP A 21 -15.75 9.53 -1.92
N GLY A 22 -14.78 10.05 -2.67
CA GLY A 22 -13.36 9.78 -2.47
C GLY A 22 -12.91 8.38 -2.85
N LEU A 23 -13.76 7.59 -3.52
CA LEU A 23 -13.40 6.30 -4.10
C LEU A 23 -12.91 6.47 -5.55
N HIS A 24 -12.09 5.53 -5.99
CA HIS A 24 -11.72 5.45 -7.39
C HIS A 24 -12.81 4.73 -8.19
N ASP A 25 -13.12 5.27 -9.35
CA ASP A 25 -13.96 4.63 -10.35
C ASP A 25 -13.14 4.25 -11.59
N ILE A 26 -13.36 3.06 -12.09
CA ILE A 26 -12.69 2.56 -13.29
C ILE A 26 -13.70 2.55 -14.42
N LYS A 27 -13.43 3.35 -15.44
CA LYS A 27 -14.22 3.38 -16.67
C LYS A 27 -13.54 2.49 -17.69
N ILE A 28 -14.26 1.48 -18.17
CA ILE A 28 -13.80 0.57 -19.21
C ILE A 28 -14.23 1.15 -20.56
N ASN A 29 -13.26 1.32 -21.46
CA ASN A 29 -13.55 1.64 -22.85
C ASN A 29 -13.98 0.35 -23.56
N ALA A 30 -15.26 0.21 -23.82
CA ALA A 30 -15.83 -0.99 -24.43
C ALA A 30 -15.27 -1.27 -25.85
N ALA A 31 -14.84 -0.24 -26.59
CA ALA A 31 -14.27 -0.39 -27.91
C ALA A 31 -12.84 -1.00 -27.89
N LEU A 32 -12.12 -0.84 -26.79
CA LEU A 32 -10.77 -1.39 -26.60
C LEU A 32 -10.77 -2.68 -25.77
N CYS A 33 -11.85 -2.96 -25.06
CA CYS A 33 -11.96 -4.10 -24.17
C CYS A 33 -12.18 -5.39 -24.97
N ILE A 34 -11.22 -6.30 -24.89
CA ILE A 34 -11.30 -7.64 -25.52
C ILE A 34 -12.05 -8.68 -24.68
N ALA A 35 -12.74 -8.27 -23.64
CA ALA A 35 -13.53 -9.11 -22.75
C ALA A 35 -12.76 -10.30 -22.12
N CYS A 36 -11.44 -10.21 -21.98
CA CYS A 36 -10.59 -11.31 -21.47
C CYS A 36 -10.85 -11.68 -19.99
N GLY A 37 -11.58 -10.86 -19.23
CA GLY A 37 -11.94 -11.09 -17.84
C GLY A 37 -10.78 -11.03 -16.84
N LYS A 38 -9.55 -10.68 -17.23
CA LYS A 38 -8.39 -10.59 -16.34
C LYS A 38 -8.66 -9.66 -15.14
N CYS A 39 -9.22 -8.47 -15.38
CA CYS A 39 -9.56 -7.50 -14.34
C CYS A 39 -10.56 -8.05 -13.30
N VAL A 40 -11.47 -8.92 -13.72
CA VAL A 40 -12.44 -9.57 -12.83
C VAL A 40 -11.75 -10.66 -12.02
N ARG A 41 -10.99 -11.54 -12.68
CA ARG A 41 -10.28 -12.66 -12.00
C ARG A 41 -9.23 -12.19 -11.01
N SER A 42 -8.56 -11.07 -11.29
CA SER A 42 -7.52 -10.53 -10.40
C SER A 42 -8.08 -9.62 -9.32
N CYS A 43 -9.37 -9.29 -9.35
CA CYS A 43 -9.98 -8.41 -8.36
C CYS A 43 -10.08 -9.14 -7.00
N PRO A 44 -9.43 -8.63 -5.94
CA PRO A 44 -9.50 -9.27 -4.62
C PRO A 44 -10.93 -9.37 -4.06
N ALA A 45 -11.85 -8.52 -4.54
CA ALA A 45 -13.25 -8.54 -4.10
C ALA A 45 -14.05 -9.73 -4.63
N ASN A 46 -13.56 -10.42 -5.66
CA ASN A 46 -14.23 -11.58 -6.23
C ASN A 46 -13.76 -12.91 -5.63
N LYS A 47 -12.91 -12.85 -4.61
CA LYS A 47 -12.42 -14.05 -3.93
C LYS A 47 -13.01 -14.13 -2.54
N GLU A 48 -13.48 -15.31 -2.18
CA GLU A 48 -13.83 -15.63 -0.80
C GLU A 48 -12.57 -15.69 0.05
N TYR A 49 -12.67 -15.32 1.31
CA TYR A 49 -11.62 -15.44 2.29
C TYR A 49 -11.99 -16.59 3.20
N GLY A 50 -11.14 -17.63 3.24
CA GLY A 50 -11.24 -18.70 4.22
C GLY A 50 -10.70 -18.20 5.56
N TYR A 51 -11.51 -18.32 6.61
CA TYR A 51 -11.07 -17.98 7.97
C TYR A 51 -10.63 -19.22 8.74
N GLU A 52 -11.06 -20.39 8.32
CA GLU A 52 -10.70 -21.65 8.95
C GLU A 52 -9.20 -21.91 8.78
N GLY A 53 -8.52 -22.18 9.88
CA GLY A 53 -7.07 -22.40 9.88
C GLY A 53 -6.20 -21.18 9.61
N TYR A 54 -6.77 -19.98 9.46
CA TYR A 54 -5.99 -18.77 9.14
C TYR A 54 -4.85 -18.51 10.12
N PHE A 55 -5.06 -18.79 11.41
CA PHE A 55 -4.06 -18.59 12.46
C PHE A 55 -3.18 -19.81 12.74
N ASP A 56 -3.48 -20.97 12.17
CA ASP A 56 -2.75 -22.21 12.46
C ASP A 56 -1.27 -22.13 12.03
N GLY A 57 -0.99 -21.40 10.97
CA GLY A 57 0.37 -21.17 10.49
C GLY A 57 1.19 -20.15 11.30
N PHE A 58 0.59 -19.42 12.26
CA PHE A 58 1.31 -18.37 12.99
C PHE A 58 2.36 -18.93 13.96
N ALA A 59 2.10 -20.07 14.60
CA ALA A 59 3.05 -20.70 15.51
C ALA A 59 4.36 -21.11 14.84
N GLN A 60 4.35 -21.32 13.53
CA GLN A 60 5.51 -21.73 12.74
C GLN A 60 6.29 -20.53 12.15
N LYS A 61 5.80 -19.31 12.34
CA LYS A 61 6.45 -18.10 11.84
C LYS A 61 7.57 -17.62 12.77
N LYS A 62 8.59 -17.05 12.16
CA LYS A 62 9.66 -16.37 12.93
C LYS A 62 9.28 -14.90 13.09
N TYR A 63 9.49 -14.40 14.29
CA TYR A 63 9.17 -13.01 14.65
C TYR A 63 10.44 -12.24 14.95
N TYR A 64 10.55 -11.05 14.40
CA TYR A 64 11.68 -10.17 14.60
C TYR A 64 11.20 -8.76 14.93
N LEU A 65 11.87 -8.10 15.87
CA LEU A 65 11.70 -6.68 16.11
C LEU A 65 12.89 -5.96 15.45
N GLY A 66 12.60 -5.01 14.56
CA GLY A 66 13.64 -4.35 13.80
C GLY A 66 13.30 -2.90 13.46
N TYR A 67 14.35 -2.11 13.24
CA TYR A 67 14.27 -0.73 12.78
C TYR A 67 15.58 -0.37 12.06
N HIS A 68 15.53 0.73 11.29
CA HIS A 68 16.72 1.22 10.60
C HIS A 68 17.77 1.73 11.61
N ALA A 69 19.05 1.40 11.41
CA ALA A 69 20.13 1.77 12.32
C ALA A 69 20.41 3.29 12.35
N ASP A 70 20.23 3.98 11.22
CA ASP A 70 20.30 5.44 11.16
C ASP A 70 19.06 6.06 11.81
N ASN A 71 19.28 6.78 12.91
CA ASN A 71 18.22 7.43 13.68
C ASN A 71 17.46 8.50 12.88
N ARG A 72 18.10 9.16 11.92
CA ARG A 72 17.45 10.15 11.05
C ARG A 72 16.43 9.46 10.15
N ILE A 73 16.83 8.39 9.47
CA ILE A 73 15.95 7.60 8.62
C ILE A 73 14.80 7.00 9.44
N ARG A 74 15.11 6.45 10.62
CA ARG A 74 14.09 5.91 11.53
C ARG A 74 13.06 6.96 11.91
N ARG A 75 13.47 8.18 12.28
CA ARG A 75 12.56 9.28 12.63
C ARG A 75 11.75 9.81 11.46
N GLU A 76 12.35 9.79 10.26
CA GLU A 76 11.69 10.25 9.03
C GLU A 76 10.75 9.21 8.41
N SER A 77 10.73 8.01 8.90
CA SER A 77 9.83 6.95 8.45
C SER A 77 8.53 6.92 9.25
N SER A 78 7.47 6.40 8.65
CA SER A 78 6.17 6.20 9.34
C SER A 78 6.25 5.15 10.45
N SER A 79 7.23 4.27 10.37
CA SER A 79 7.53 3.22 11.33
C SER A 79 9.05 3.12 11.50
N GLY A 80 9.61 1.93 11.71
CA GLY A 80 11.05 1.72 11.86
C GLY A 80 11.90 1.89 10.60
N GLY A 81 11.32 2.20 9.44
CA GLY A 81 12.05 2.34 8.17
C GLY A 81 12.34 1.02 7.45
N VAL A 82 11.98 -0.12 8.02
CA VAL A 82 12.35 -1.47 7.54
C VAL A 82 11.88 -1.74 6.13
N CYS A 83 10.65 -1.36 5.77
CA CYS A 83 10.10 -1.64 4.44
C CYS A 83 10.96 -1.05 3.31
N LYS A 84 11.28 0.24 3.41
CA LYS A 84 12.11 0.92 2.41
C LYS A 84 13.55 0.38 2.38
N THR A 85 14.08 0.05 3.56
CA THR A 85 15.41 -0.58 3.70
C THR A 85 15.46 -1.92 2.98
N LEU A 86 14.46 -2.78 3.17
CA LEU A 86 14.40 -4.08 2.49
C LEU A 86 14.43 -3.93 0.96
N ILE A 87 13.67 -2.98 0.41
CA ILE A 87 13.68 -2.72 -1.04
C ILE A 87 15.06 -2.28 -1.50
N ILE A 88 15.60 -1.24 -0.87
CA ILE A 88 16.88 -0.63 -1.26
C ILE A 88 18.03 -1.63 -1.13
N ASP A 89 18.14 -2.31 0.00
CA ASP A 89 19.27 -3.21 0.27
C ASP A 89 19.16 -4.50 -0.55
N SER A 90 17.96 -5.01 -0.80
CA SER A 90 17.79 -6.18 -1.65
C SER A 90 18.22 -5.92 -3.09
N LEU A 91 17.90 -4.73 -3.62
CA LEU A 91 18.38 -4.31 -4.95
C LEU A 91 19.89 -4.07 -4.95
N LYS A 92 20.43 -3.33 -3.99
CA LYS A 92 21.86 -3.02 -3.87
C LYS A 92 22.74 -4.28 -3.77
N ASN A 93 22.30 -5.23 -2.97
CA ASN A 93 23.05 -6.46 -2.72
C ASN A 93 22.75 -7.58 -3.73
N GLY A 94 21.94 -7.31 -4.77
CA GLY A 94 21.59 -8.29 -5.79
C GLY A 94 20.77 -9.47 -5.27
N MET A 95 20.07 -9.29 -4.14
CA MET A 95 19.17 -10.31 -3.59
C MET A 95 17.94 -10.47 -4.47
N VAL A 96 17.53 -9.39 -5.16
CA VAL A 96 16.47 -9.36 -6.16
C VAL A 96 16.93 -8.56 -7.39
N ASP A 97 16.39 -8.87 -8.55
CA ASP A 97 16.69 -8.16 -9.80
C ASP A 97 15.79 -6.93 -9.95
N GLY A 98 14.58 -7.00 -9.40
CA GLY A 98 13.62 -5.92 -9.41
C GLY A 98 12.76 -5.89 -8.16
N ALA A 99 12.16 -4.74 -7.88
CA ALA A 99 11.19 -4.56 -6.81
C ALA A 99 10.00 -3.73 -7.31
N TYR A 100 8.80 -4.18 -7.02
CA TYR A 100 7.58 -3.43 -7.31
C TYR A 100 6.96 -2.93 -6.02
N SER A 101 6.85 -1.62 -5.89
CA SER A 101 6.34 -0.93 -4.71
C SER A 101 5.66 0.38 -5.11
N LEU A 102 5.48 1.30 -4.16
CA LEU A 102 4.91 2.61 -4.43
C LEU A 102 6.01 3.67 -4.59
N LYS A 103 5.74 4.63 -5.49
CA LYS A 103 6.49 5.86 -5.68
C LYS A 103 5.63 7.06 -5.31
N CYS A 104 6.24 8.11 -4.73
CA CYS A 104 5.58 9.40 -4.52
C CYS A 104 5.24 10.06 -5.85
N THR A 105 4.06 10.68 -5.93
CA THR A 105 3.65 11.54 -7.04
C THR A 105 3.23 12.91 -6.51
N ASP A 106 3.33 13.93 -7.37
CA ASP A 106 2.96 15.31 -7.01
C ASP A 106 1.47 15.59 -7.19
N SER A 107 0.74 14.67 -7.81
CA SER A 107 -0.70 14.75 -8.02
C SER A 107 -1.43 13.60 -7.33
N PHE A 108 -2.74 13.77 -7.12
CA PHE A 108 -3.59 12.70 -6.61
C PHE A 108 -3.46 11.43 -7.45
N PRO A 109 -3.33 10.24 -6.85
CA PRO A 109 -3.48 9.90 -5.42
C PRO A 109 -2.19 10.02 -4.58
N PHE A 110 -1.21 10.80 -4.99
CA PHE A 110 0.05 11.12 -4.32
C PHE A 110 1.00 9.93 -4.13
N ALA A 111 0.62 8.79 -4.62
CA ALA A 111 1.45 7.60 -4.76
C ALA A 111 0.88 6.69 -5.86
N GLN A 112 1.76 6.02 -6.57
CA GLN A 112 1.42 5.05 -7.61
C GLN A 112 2.37 3.85 -7.56
N GLY A 113 2.01 2.76 -8.25
CA GLY A 113 2.92 1.63 -8.43
C GLY A 113 4.14 2.03 -9.24
N GLU A 114 5.30 1.50 -8.89
CA GLU A 114 6.56 1.70 -9.62
C GLU A 114 7.40 0.42 -9.61
N PHE A 115 8.08 0.16 -10.72
CA PHE A 115 9.04 -0.93 -10.84
C PHE A 115 10.46 -0.37 -10.74
N TYR A 116 11.16 -0.77 -9.69
CA TYR A 116 12.54 -0.41 -9.40
C TYR A 116 13.48 -1.53 -9.84
N THR A 117 14.63 -1.18 -10.36
CA THR A 117 15.69 -2.12 -10.79
C THR A 117 17.00 -1.83 -10.09
N ARG A 118 18.00 -2.69 -10.30
CA ARG A 118 19.35 -2.48 -9.76
C ARG A 118 20.05 -1.27 -10.36
N GLU A 119 19.68 -0.88 -11.59
CA GLU A 119 20.16 0.32 -12.27
C GLU A 119 19.47 1.58 -11.79
N HIS A 120 18.26 1.45 -11.23
CA HIS A 120 17.41 2.55 -10.76
C HIS A 120 16.90 2.26 -9.36
N ILE A 121 17.83 2.24 -8.40
CA ILE A 121 17.51 2.02 -6.98
C ILE A 121 16.87 3.29 -6.40
N PRO A 122 15.69 3.19 -5.75
CA PRO A 122 15.03 4.36 -5.18
C PRO A 122 15.79 4.92 -3.98
N SER A 123 15.67 6.20 -3.75
CA SER A 123 16.01 6.82 -2.46
C SER A 123 14.87 6.63 -1.45
N PHE A 124 15.13 6.88 -0.18
CA PHE A 124 14.08 6.87 0.85
C PHE A 124 12.97 7.91 0.56
N GLY A 125 13.31 9.03 -0.08
CA GLY A 125 12.38 10.10 -0.42
C GLY A 125 11.46 9.79 -1.59
N ASP A 126 11.88 8.92 -2.50
CA ASP A 126 11.10 8.53 -3.69
C ASP A 126 9.91 7.65 -3.31
N MET A 127 10.05 6.88 -2.26
CA MET A 127 8.99 6.01 -1.77
C MET A 127 8.14 6.72 -0.71
N PRO A 128 6.79 6.60 -0.76
CA PRO A 128 5.95 7.23 0.24
C PRO A 128 6.16 6.63 1.62
N ASN A 129 5.93 7.44 2.63
CA ASN A 129 5.59 6.95 3.96
C ASN A 129 4.16 6.36 3.94
N SER A 130 3.57 6.05 5.08
CA SER A 130 2.20 5.53 5.11
C SER A 130 1.24 6.45 4.36
N VAL A 131 0.52 5.90 3.40
CA VAL A 131 -0.54 6.59 2.66
C VAL A 131 -1.87 6.09 3.20
N TYR A 132 -2.64 6.97 3.81
CA TYR A 132 -3.87 6.62 4.52
C TYR A 132 -5.14 6.88 3.70
N HIS A 133 -5.01 6.84 2.39
CA HIS A 133 -6.11 6.73 1.44
C HIS A 133 -5.73 5.73 0.35
N SER A 134 -6.73 5.31 -0.38
CA SER A 134 -6.52 4.32 -1.43
C SER A 134 -5.65 4.84 -2.55
N VAL A 135 -4.65 4.05 -2.93
CA VAL A 135 -3.75 4.31 -4.06
C VAL A 135 -3.85 3.20 -5.09
N MET A 136 -3.49 3.52 -6.32
CA MET A 136 -3.49 2.59 -7.44
C MET A 136 -2.14 1.86 -7.51
N ALA A 137 -2.02 0.77 -6.78
CA ALA A 137 -0.78 0.02 -6.71
C ALA A 137 -0.43 -0.73 -8.01
N CYS A 138 -1.37 -0.91 -8.93
CA CYS A 138 -1.15 -1.71 -10.15
C CYS A 138 -1.03 -0.86 -11.42
N THR A 139 -0.91 0.46 -11.33
CA THR A 139 -0.94 1.35 -12.51
C THR A 139 0.24 1.14 -13.47
N GLU A 140 1.41 0.84 -12.94
CA GLU A 140 2.64 0.69 -13.72
C GLU A 140 3.12 -0.77 -13.81
N ILE A 141 2.20 -1.71 -13.63
CA ILE A 141 2.53 -3.14 -13.60
C ILE A 141 3.10 -3.66 -14.92
N ASP A 142 2.74 -3.03 -16.02
CA ASP A 142 3.27 -3.38 -17.35
C ASP A 142 4.77 -3.06 -17.48
N ARG A 143 5.30 -2.18 -16.63
CA ARG A 143 6.74 -1.87 -16.58
C ARG A 143 7.56 -2.98 -15.94
N ILE A 144 6.94 -3.93 -15.24
CA ILE A 144 7.65 -5.08 -14.72
C ILE A 144 8.19 -5.89 -15.90
N GLN A 145 9.49 -5.84 -16.06
CA GLN A 145 10.20 -6.63 -17.06
C GLN A 145 10.44 -8.05 -16.54
N PRO A 146 10.55 -9.03 -17.45
CA PRO A 146 10.97 -10.37 -17.05
C PRO A 146 12.26 -10.33 -16.25
N CYS A 147 12.27 -10.97 -15.09
CA CYS A 147 13.41 -11.01 -14.20
C CYS A 147 13.45 -12.36 -13.46
N LYS A 148 14.63 -12.75 -12.98
CA LYS A 148 14.77 -14.01 -12.26
C LYS A 148 14.07 -13.93 -10.91
N ARG A 149 14.33 -12.87 -10.13
CA ARG A 149 13.77 -12.70 -8.78
C ARG A 149 13.17 -11.31 -8.60
N LEU A 150 11.89 -11.26 -8.29
CA LEU A 150 11.11 -10.04 -8.06
C LEU A 150 10.66 -9.91 -6.61
N MET A 151 10.85 -8.74 -6.00
CA MET A 151 10.20 -8.39 -4.74
C MET A 151 8.89 -7.63 -5.02
N LEU A 152 7.78 -8.09 -4.43
CA LEU A 152 6.50 -7.39 -4.44
C LEU A 152 6.20 -6.84 -3.05
N VAL A 153 5.92 -5.55 -2.96
CA VAL A 153 5.57 -4.90 -1.69
C VAL A 153 4.18 -4.30 -1.78
N GLY A 154 3.31 -4.64 -0.84
CA GLY A 154 1.95 -4.12 -0.81
C GLY A 154 1.12 -4.66 0.34
N THR A 155 -0.12 -4.21 0.44
CA THR A 155 -1.10 -4.82 1.35
C THR A 155 -1.57 -6.17 0.79
N ALA A 156 -2.16 -7.03 1.62
CA ALA A 156 -2.60 -8.37 1.20
C ALA A 156 -3.46 -8.36 -0.08
N CYS A 157 -4.45 -7.48 -0.16
CA CYS A 157 -5.30 -7.37 -1.35
C CYS A 157 -4.53 -6.89 -2.60
N GLN A 158 -3.51 -6.05 -2.45
CA GLN A 158 -2.63 -5.64 -3.54
C GLN A 158 -1.75 -6.79 -3.99
N LEU A 159 -1.11 -7.51 -3.07
CA LEU A 159 -0.31 -8.69 -3.39
C LEU A 159 -1.12 -9.76 -4.13
N ARG A 160 -2.36 -10.03 -3.69
CA ARG A 160 -3.26 -10.96 -4.40
C ARG A 160 -3.53 -10.53 -5.84
N ALA A 161 -3.80 -9.24 -6.06
CA ALA A 161 -4.01 -8.70 -7.41
C ALA A 161 -2.73 -8.82 -8.25
N LEU A 162 -1.60 -8.38 -7.71
CA LEU A 162 -0.30 -8.42 -8.37
C LEU A 162 0.12 -9.85 -8.75
N ASN A 163 0.00 -10.80 -7.83
CA ASN A 163 0.34 -12.20 -8.07
C ASN A 163 -0.37 -12.78 -9.31
N SER A 164 -1.64 -12.43 -9.50
CA SER A 164 -2.42 -12.97 -10.62
C SER A 164 -2.00 -12.38 -11.98
N ILE A 165 -1.26 -11.26 -11.97
CA ILE A 165 -0.85 -10.55 -13.18
C ILE A 165 0.57 -10.93 -13.59
N ILE A 166 1.45 -11.15 -12.59
CA ILE A 166 2.89 -11.34 -12.83
C ILE A 166 3.30 -12.80 -12.93
N LYS A 167 2.36 -13.75 -12.79
CA LYS A 167 2.61 -15.19 -12.66
C LYS A 167 3.62 -15.75 -13.66
N ASP A 168 3.66 -15.19 -14.87
CA ASP A 168 4.51 -15.67 -15.95
C ASP A 168 5.68 -14.72 -16.27
N LYS A 169 5.96 -13.73 -15.41
CA LYS A 169 7.00 -12.72 -15.68
C LYS A 169 8.31 -13.00 -14.96
N CYS A 170 8.29 -13.71 -13.83
CA CYS A 170 9.46 -13.91 -13.00
C CYS A 170 9.51 -15.35 -12.47
N ASP A 171 10.74 -15.89 -12.32
CA ASP A 171 10.95 -17.26 -11.85
C ASP A 171 10.62 -17.38 -10.35
N GLU A 172 11.01 -16.38 -9.58
CA GLU A 172 10.81 -16.33 -8.14
C GLU A 172 10.24 -14.97 -7.71
N VAL A 173 9.29 -14.99 -6.78
CA VAL A 173 8.65 -13.78 -6.25
C VAL A 173 8.72 -13.79 -4.72
N VAL A 174 9.38 -12.76 -4.16
CA VAL A 174 9.39 -12.48 -2.72
C VAL A 174 8.28 -11.49 -2.40
N ARG A 175 7.32 -11.86 -1.55
CA ARG A 175 6.14 -11.07 -1.21
C ARG A 175 6.28 -10.46 0.16
N VAL A 176 6.36 -9.13 0.21
CA VAL A 176 6.42 -8.37 1.44
C VAL A 176 5.07 -7.71 1.69
N CYS A 177 4.32 -8.23 2.65
CA CYS A 177 3.04 -7.69 3.04
C CYS A 177 3.19 -6.56 4.06
N ILE A 178 2.57 -5.43 3.81
CA ILE A 178 2.33 -4.41 4.82
C ILE A 178 1.02 -4.74 5.53
N PHE A 179 1.09 -4.99 6.83
CA PHE A 179 -0.09 -5.25 7.64
C PHE A 179 -1.14 -4.16 7.48
N CYS A 180 -2.37 -4.55 7.22
CA CYS A 180 -3.44 -3.62 6.92
C CYS A 180 -4.77 -4.06 7.55
N LYS A 181 -5.30 -3.26 8.46
CA LYS A 181 -6.64 -3.47 9.03
C LYS A 181 -7.75 -2.92 8.14
N GLN A 182 -7.50 -1.80 7.47
CA GLN A 182 -8.48 -1.10 6.65
C GLN A 182 -7.79 -0.03 5.80
N GLN A 183 -8.34 0.24 4.63
CA GLN A 183 -7.96 1.36 3.79
C GLN A 183 -9.06 2.41 3.78
N LYS A 184 -8.69 3.67 3.61
CA LYS A 184 -9.61 4.81 3.61
C LYS A 184 -9.86 5.34 2.20
N THR A 185 -10.97 6.03 2.01
CA THR A 185 -11.19 6.86 0.84
C THR A 185 -10.39 8.17 0.97
N LEU A 186 -10.28 8.94 -0.10
CA LEU A 186 -9.60 10.24 -0.07
C LEU A 186 -10.26 11.23 0.92
N ASP A 187 -11.54 11.05 1.22
CA ASP A 187 -12.24 11.93 2.15
C ASP A 187 -11.69 11.88 3.58
N SER A 188 -11.09 10.75 3.97
CA SER A 188 -10.32 10.68 5.22
C SER A 188 -9.18 11.70 5.24
N THR A 189 -8.46 11.80 4.15
CA THR A 189 -7.32 12.73 3.98
C THR A 189 -7.80 14.18 3.90
N ARG A 190 -8.89 14.44 3.19
CA ARG A 190 -9.54 15.77 3.14
C ARG A 190 -10.00 16.22 4.52
N PHE A 191 -10.56 15.30 5.31
CA PHE A 191 -10.96 15.59 6.68
C PHE A 191 -9.75 15.94 7.56
N LEU A 192 -8.65 15.20 7.47
CA LEU A 192 -7.42 15.51 8.22
C LEU A 192 -6.87 16.89 7.83
N ALA A 193 -6.81 17.21 6.55
CA ALA A 193 -6.40 18.53 6.10
C ALA A 193 -7.30 19.63 6.67
N LYS A 194 -8.62 19.44 6.65
CA LYS A 194 -9.57 20.39 7.23
C LYS A 194 -9.39 20.56 8.74
N MET A 195 -9.10 19.48 9.47
CA MET A 195 -8.77 19.56 10.90
C MET A 195 -7.51 20.39 11.18
N MET A 196 -6.58 20.42 10.25
CA MET A 196 -5.35 21.24 10.32
C MET A 196 -5.52 22.68 9.82
N GLY A 197 -6.75 23.05 9.40
CA GLY A 197 -7.02 24.38 8.84
C GLY A 197 -6.59 24.57 7.39
N THR A 198 -6.35 23.50 6.65
CA THR A 198 -5.96 23.51 5.25
C THR A 198 -6.90 22.70 4.37
N SER A 199 -6.62 22.63 3.09
CA SER A 199 -7.34 21.81 2.12
C SER A 199 -6.37 20.95 1.33
N VAL A 200 -6.87 19.91 0.69
CA VAL A 200 -6.10 19.09 -0.24
C VAL A 200 -6.58 19.38 -1.66
N PRO A 201 -5.98 20.37 -2.35
CA PRO A 201 -6.26 20.59 -3.76
C PRO A 201 -5.66 19.45 -4.61
N PRO A 202 -6.17 19.22 -5.82
CA PRO A 202 -5.74 18.11 -6.68
C PRO A 202 -4.24 18.12 -7.01
N ASN A 203 -3.59 19.26 -6.94
CA ASN A 203 -2.18 19.50 -7.30
C ASN A 203 -1.26 19.70 -6.08
N LEU A 204 -1.76 19.51 -4.85
CA LEU A 204 -0.93 19.67 -3.65
C LEU A 204 -0.04 18.46 -3.44
N LYS A 205 1.22 18.71 -3.10
CA LYS A 205 2.14 17.66 -2.62
C LYS A 205 1.70 17.20 -1.23
N PHE A 206 0.84 16.21 -1.19
CA PHE A 206 0.36 15.62 0.04
C PHE A 206 1.28 14.48 0.45
N ARG A 207 2.04 14.69 1.49
CA ARG A 207 2.88 13.65 2.11
C ARG A 207 2.44 13.46 3.56
N PRO A 208 1.40 12.67 3.84
CA PRO A 208 1.03 12.38 5.21
C PRO A 208 2.19 11.67 5.87
N ARG A 209 2.68 12.25 6.93
CA ARG A 209 3.74 11.69 7.73
C ARG A 209 3.18 11.40 9.11
N TYR A 210 3.18 10.14 9.48
CA TYR A 210 2.57 9.70 10.72
C TYR A 210 3.54 9.62 11.90
N ARG A 211 4.80 9.91 11.69
CA ARG A 211 5.76 10.01 12.77
C ARG A 211 6.67 11.21 12.61
N GLY A 212 6.76 11.95 13.67
CA GLY A 212 7.75 12.97 13.89
C GLY A 212 8.63 12.55 15.06
N ASP A 213 8.61 13.33 16.14
CA ASP A 213 9.40 13.09 17.32
C ASP A 213 8.67 12.14 18.28
N GLY A 214 9.11 10.89 18.29
CA GLY A 214 8.58 9.85 19.17
C GLY A 214 7.38 9.10 18.62
N TRP A 215 6.93 8.13 19.39
CA TRP A 215 5.78 7.28 19.09
C TRP A 215 4.53 7.77 19.84
N PRO A 216 3.33 7.82 19.24
CA PRO A 216 3.00 7.47 17.86
C PRO A 216 3.26 8.57 16.83
N GLY A 217 3.81 9.73 17.24
CA GLY A 217 4.23 10.81 16.38
C GLY A 217 3.14 11.76 15.93
N ILE A 218 3.36 12.40 14.80
CA ILE A 218 2.51 13.43 14.21
C ILE A 218 2.07 13.05 12.79
N VAL A 219 0.95 13.61 12.38
CA VAL A 219 0.52 13.67 10.96
C VAL A 219 0.90 15.04 10.43
N ARG A 220 1.59 15.06 9.31
CA ARG A 220 1.97 16.29 8.63
C ARG A 220 1.34 16.35 7.24
N VAL A 221 0.70 17.45 6.93
CA VAL A 221 0.12 17.77 5.64
C VAL A 221 0.63 19.14 5.24
N ASP A 222 1.47 19.21 4.23
CA ASP A 222 1.97 20.45 3.65
C ASP A 222 2.43 21.51 4.67
N GLY A 223 3.21 21.08 5.67
CA GLY A 223 3.70 21.97 6.73
C GLY A 223 2.77 22.12 7.94
N PHE A 224 1.51 21.73 7.85
CA PHE A 224 0.60 21.66 8.99
C PHE A 224 0.78 20.35 9.73
N GLU A 225 0.66 20.39 11.06
CA GLU A 225 0.91 19.25 11.94
C GLU A 225 -0.23 19.01 12.92
N LEU A 226 -0.47 17.74 13.22
CA LEU A 226 -1.44 17.30 14.20
C LEU A 226 -0.90 16.04 14.92
N PRO A 227 -1.00 15.95 16.24
CA PRO A 227 -0.65 14.73 16.95
C PRO A 227 -1.39 13.52 16.38
N TYR A 228 -0.69 12.41 16.16
CA TYR A 228 -1.28 11.20 15.58
C TYR A 228 -2.50 10.71 16.38
N SER A 229 -2.43 10.75 17.72
CA SER A 229 -3.55 10.36 18.59
C SER A 229 -4.84 11.11 18.25
N ARG A 230 -4.73 12.42 17.97
CA ARG A 230 -5.86 13.26 17.58
C ARG A 230 -6.27 13.01 16.13
N ALA A 231 -5.31 12.88 15.21
CA ALA A 231 -5.57 12.63 13.79
C ALA A 231 -6.23 11.27 13.55
N ALA A 232 -5.80 10.23 14.29
CA ALA A 232 -6.29 8.88 14.13
C ALA A 232 -7.67 8.62 14.75
N GLN A 233 -8.05 9.41 15.74
CA GLN A 233 -9.23 9.15 16.55
C GLN A 233 -10.51 9.00 15.75
N ILE A 234 -10.77 9.89 14.80
CA ILE A 234 -11.98 9.88 13.99
C ILE A 234 -11.87 8.94 12.78
N PRO A 235 -10.90 9.14 11.83
CA PRO A 235 -10.87 8.31 10.64
C PRO A 235 -10.63 6.84 10.95
N PHE A 236 -9.74 6.51 11.89
CA PHE A 236 -9.38 5.12 12.18
C PHE A 236 -10.21 4.54 13.32
N GLY A 237 -10.34 5.25 14.43
CA GLY A 237 -11.06 4.78 15.61
C GLY A 237 -12.56 4.60 15.34
N LYS A 238 -13.19 5.53 14.64
CA LYS A 238 -14.61 5.45 14.24
C LYS A 238 -14.86 4.73 12.92
N ARG A 239 -13.82 4.24 12.25
CA ARG A 239 -13.89 3.56 10.95
C ARG A 239 -14.60 4.35 9.85
N LEU A 240 -14.62 5.68 9.95
CA LEU A 240 -15.23 6.53 8.91
C LEU A 240 -14.38 6.47 7.63
N TRP A 241 -15.04 6.65 6.50
CA TRP A 241 -14.41 6.63 5.16
C TRP A 241 -13.66 5.33 4.84
N THR A 242 -14.00 4.23 5.48
CA THR A 242 -13.42 2.93 5.15
C THR A 242 -13.90 2.45 3.79
N VAL A 243 -12.96 2.00 2.96
CA VAL A 243 -13.29 1.39 1.67
C VAL A 243 -14.21 0.17 1.89
N PRO A 244 -15.36 0.08 1.22
CA PRO A 244 -16.36 -0.95 1.51
C PRO A 244 -15.82 -2.38 1.52
N GLY A 245 -14.90 -2.71 0.60
CA GLY A 245 -14.26 -4.02 0.54
C GLY A 245 -13.39 -4.37 1.76
N CYS A 246 -12.99 -3.39 2.57
CA CYS A 246 -12.25 -3.65 3.80
C CYS A 246 -13.12 -4.22 4.92
N GLY A 247 -14.44 -4.03 4.85
CA GLY A 247 -15.38 -4.58 5.84
C GLY A 247 -15.51 -6.11 5.81
N ILE A 248 -15.15 -6.71 4.68
CA ILE A 248 -15.19 -8.17 4.47
C ILE A 248 -13.78 -8.76 4.27
N CYS A 249 -12.73 -7.98 4.51
CA CYS A 249 -11.35 -8.44 4.35
C CYS A 249 -10.91 -9.26 5.55
N GLY A 250 -10.58 -10.53 5.34
CA GLY A 250 -10.05 -11.44 6.34
C GLY A 250 -8.53 -11.53 6.38
N ASP A 251 -7.84 -11.03 5.35
CA ASP A 251 -6.40 -11.22 5.21
C ASP A 251 -5.61 -9.96 5.57
N SER A 252 -5.50 -9.65 6.86
CA SER A 252 -4.74 -8.49 7.34
C SER A 252 -3.22 -8.68 7.26
N PHE A 253 -2.75 -9.93 7.36
CA PHE A 253 -1.34 -10.30 7.42
C PHE A 253 -0.77 -10.77 6.09
N GLY A 254 -1.60 -10.95 5.06
CA GLY A 254 -1.16 -11.45 3.77
C GLY A 254 -0.93 -12.98 3.71
N MET A 255 -1.43 -13.73 4.69
CA MET A 255 -1.27 -15.19 4.71
C MET A 255 -1.88 -15.85 3.49
N GLU A 256 -3.12 -15.48 3.14
CA GLU A 256 -3.78 -15.97 1.93
C GLU A 256 -3.22 -15.37 0.63
N ALA A 257 -2.58 -14.19 0.73
CA ALA A 257 -1.86 -13.61 -0.39
C ALA A 257 -0.49 -14.29 -0.62
N GLY A 258 -0.11 -15.24 0.23
CA GLY A 258 1.16 -15.95 0.17
C GLY A 258 2.36 -15.05 0.54
N ALA A 259 2.20 -14.17 1.53
CA ALA A 259 3.28 -13.31 1.99
C ALA A 259 4.42 -14.13 2.60
N ASP A 260 5.64 -13.87 2.13
CA ASP A 260 6.87 -14.45 2.68
C ASP A 260 7.32 -13.67 3.92
N ILE A 261 7.09 -12.36 3.93
CA ILE A 261 7.41 -11.43 5.02
C ILE A 261 6.18 -10.56 5.28
N THR A 262 5.79 -10.38 6.54
CA THR A 262 4.79 -9.38 6.93
C THR A 262 5.40 -8.34 7.86
N LEU A 263 5.26 -7.08 7.49
CA LEU A 263 5.73 -5.94 8.28
C LEU A 263 4.54 -5.29 8.99
N MET A 264 4.67 -5.10 10.30
CA MET A 264 3.65 -4.46 11.12
C MET A 264 4.28 -3.61 12.23
N ASP A 265 3.52 -2.65 12.73
CA ASP A 265 3.90 -1.91 13.91
C ASP A 265 3.65 -2.72 15.19
N PRO A 266 4.59 -2.77 16.14
CA PRO A 266 4.47 -3.56 17.37
C PRO A 266 3.67 -2.81 18.44
N TRP A 267 2.41 -2.45 18.17
CA TRP A 267 1.55 -1.64 19.04
C TRP A 267 1.39 -2.19 20.46
N THR A 268 1.50 -3.50 20.63
CA THR A 268 1.33 -4.16 21.92
C THR A 268 2.63 -4.44 22.66
N ILE A 269 3.77 -4.37 21.95
CA ILE A 269 5.09 -4.72 22.49
C ILE A 269 5.84 -3.46 22.96
N CYS A 270 5.61 -2.32 22.31
CA CYS A 270 6.33 -1.07 22.55
C CYS A 270 5.49 -0.04 23.32
N SER A 271 4.61 -0.49 24.21
CA SER A 271 3.79 0.39 25.05
C SER A 271 4.52 0.87 26.34
N HIS A 272 5.85 0.76 26.38
CA HIS A 272 6.64 1.22 27.54
C HIS A 272 7.82 2.08 27.11
#